data_9bd9795230a4c61c2bebb10c9f7ff29d
#
_entry.id   9bd9795230a4c61c2bebb10c9f7ff29d
#
_cell.length_a   1.000
_cell.length_b   1.000
_cell.length_c   1.000
_cell.angle_alpha   90.00
_cell.angle_beta   90.00
_cell.angle_gamma   90.00
#
_symmetry.space_group_name_H-M   'P 1'
#
loop_
_entity.id
_entity.type
_entity.pdbx_description
1 polymer ?
#
loop_
_entity_poly.entity_id
_entity_poly.type
_entity_poly.pdbx_seq_one_letter_code
_entity_poly.pdbx_strand_id
1 'polypeptide(L)'
;PKEKLEIERENIVYQMSLEKNKSWNTNDLTTLVVKLGYDRIYRTLLPINIENKLISLNETVKIKNKILKNCLKIEGFGQTSFFPGAPLGKIDIKVKKTEWYAPGLGLVKLIREEISDSETMGNIYYEKVMNFD
;
A
#
# COMPACT_ATOMS: atom_id res chain seq x y z
N PRO A 1 -8.72 14.44 -8.14
CA PRO A 1 -8.94 13.32 -9.03
C PRO A 1 -7.80 12.30 -8.95
N LYS A 2 -8.14 11.07 -9.20
CA LYS A 2 -7.17 9.96 -9.14
C LYS A 2 -5.98 10.17 -10.07
N GLU A 3 -6.20 10.68 -11.26
CA GLU A 3 -5.14 10.91 -12.25
C GLU A 3 -4.09 11.90 -11.76
N LYS A 4 -4.51 12.96 -11.10
CA LYS A 4 -3.58 13.96 -10.57
C LYS A 4 -2.72 13.37 -9.45
N LEU A 5 -3.30 12.57 -8.56
CA LEU A 5 -2.56 11.90 -7.49
C LEU A 5 -1.57 10.87 -8.02
N GLU A 6 -1.95 10.15 -9.07
CA GLU A 6 -1.07 9.19 -9.72
C GLU A 6 0.12 9.86 -10.41
N ILE A 7 -0.12 10.99 -11.08
CA ILE A 7 0.94 11.78 -11.71
C ILE A 7 1.89 12.36 -10.65
N GLU A 8 1.36 12.85 -9.54
CA GLU A 8 2.19 13.35 -8.44
C GLU A 8 3.05 12.25 -7.83
N ARG A 9 2.49 11.05 -7.62
CA ARG A 9 3.25 9.87 -7.14
C ARG A 9 4.34 9.47 -8.13
N GLU A 10 4.01 9.43 -9.41
CA GLU A 10 4.97 9.10 -10.46
C GLU A 10 6.12 10.10 -10.48
N ASN A 11 5.83 11.40 -10.40
CA ASN A 11 6.87 12.43 -10.35
C ASN A 11 7.77 12.28 -9.13
N ILE A 12 7.22 11.99 -7.97
CA ILE A 12 7.99 11.76 -6.75
C ILE A 12 8.90 10.54 -6.93
N VAL A 13 8.39 9.47 -7.49
CA VAL A 13 9.17 8.26 -7.76
C VAL A 13 10.31 8.55 -8.72
N TYR A 14 10.04 9.27 -9.81
CA TYR A 14 11.09 9.63 -10.77
C TYR A 14 12.13 10.58 -10.20
N GLN A 15 11.75 11.53 -9.38
CA GLN A 15 12.68 12.41 -8.69
C GLN A 15 13.63 11.65 -7.75
N MET A 16 13.15 10.55 -7.18
CA MET A 16 13.88 9.72 -6.22
C MET A 16 14.52 8.48 -6.86
N SER A 17 14.23 8.19 -8.13
CA SER A 17 14.56 6.94 -8.80
C SER A 17 16.05 6.76 -9.09
N LEU A 18 16.86 7.81 -8.97
CA LEU A 18 18.27 7.74 -9.29
C LEU A 18 19.10 7.04 -8.19
N GLU A 19 18.50 6.83 -7.02
CA GLU A 19 19.20 6.21 -5.89
C GLU A 19 18.43 5.03 -5.33
N LYS A 20 18.90 3.84 -5.63
CA LYS A 20 18.42 2.62 -5.03
C LYS A 20 18.62 2.66 -3.51
N ASN A 21 17.67 2.13 -2.76
CA ASN A 21 17.63 2.09 -1.29
C ASN A 21 17.34 3.45 -0.63
N LYS A 22 17.03 4.48 -1.38
CA LYS A 22 16.55 5.73 -0.82
C LYS A 22 15.15 5.52 -0.23
N SER A 23 14.90 6.10 0.94
CA SER A 23 13.62 6.00 1.62
C SER A 23 12.95 7.37 1.73
N TRP A 24 11.61 7.36 1.78
CA TRP A 24 10.79 8.54 2.01
C TRP A 24 9.49 8.14 2.69
N ASN A 25 8.83 9.09 3.33
CA ASN A 25 7.60 8.84 4.06
C ASN A 25 6.38 9.39 3.32
N THR A 26 5.30 8.64 3.36
CA THR A 26 3.99 9.10 2.89
C THR A 26 2.96 8.90 3.98
N ASN A 27 1.94 9.77 3.99
CA ASN A 27 0.79 9.60 4.86
C ASN A 27 -0.28 8.80 4.13
N ASP A 28 -0.85 7.83 4.82
CA ASP A 28 -1.87 6.95 4.26
C ASP A 28 -2.94 6.68 5.32
N LEU A 29 -3.93 5.87 4.96
CA LEU A 29 -5.00 5.45 5.86
C LEU A 29 -5.10 3.94 5.85
N THR A 30 -5.46 3.37 7.02
CA THR A 30 -5.79 1.95 7.11
C THR A 30 -7.18 1.72 6.52
N THR A 31 -7.40 0.51 6.04
CA THR A 31 -8.69 0.11 5.46
C THR A 31 -9.35 -1.05 6.19
N LEU A 32 -8.73 -1.51 7.28
CA LEU A 32 -9.29 -2.61 8.07
C LEU A 32 -10.63 -2.24 8.70
N VAL A 33 -11.49 -3.25 8.80
CA VAL A 33 -12.85 -3.12 9.31
C VAL A 33 -13.01 -3.96 10.56
N VAL A 34 -13.54 -3.36 11.63
CA VAL A 34 -13.87 -4.08 12.86
C VAL A 34 -15.35 -4.49 12.82
N LYS A 35 -15.60 -5.78 13.01
CA LYS A 35 -16.96 -6.28 13.23
C LYS A 35 -17.27 -6.30 14.71
N LEU A 36 -18.20 -5.45 15.15
CA LEU A 36 -18.70 -5.40 16.52
C LEU A 36 -20.12 -5.98 16.52
N GLY A 37 -20.26 -7.27 16.85
CA GLY A 37 -21.56 -7.95 16.91
C GLY A 37 -22.09 -8.36 15.52
N TYR A 38 -23.36 -8.79 15.46
CA TYR A 38 -23.93 -9.39 14.26
C TYR A 38 -24.13 -8.42 13.10
N ASP A 39 -24.35 -7.13 13.38
CA ASP A 39 -24.72 -6.15 12.35
C ASP A 39 -23.89 -4.86 12.38
N ARG A 40 -22.89 -4.78 13.25
CA ARG A 40 -22.08 -3.58 13.36
C ARG A 40 -20.71 -3.76 12.71
N ILE A 41 -20.52 -3.09 11.60
CA ILE A 41 -19.23 -2.99 10.93
C ILE A 41 -18.67 -1.60 11.26
N TYR A 42 -17.55 -1.58 11.94
CA TYR A 42 -16.87 -0.35 12.28
C TYR A 42 -15.64 -0.18 11.38
N ARG A 43 -15.66 0.82 10.51
CA ARG A 43 -14.49 1.18 9.69
C ARG A 43 -13.64 2.17 10.45
N THR A 44 -12.44 1.77 10.76
CA THR A 44 -11.44 2.68 11.30
C THR A 44 -10.49 3.07 10.18
N LEU A 45 -10.65 4.29 9.66
CA LEU A 45 -9.68 4.90 8.77
C LEU A 45 -8.66 5.62 9.63
N LEU A 46 -7.61 4.91 10.03
CA LEU A 46 -6.57 5.46 10.87
C LEU A 46 -5.44 6.02 10.03
N PRO A 47 -4.94 7.22 10.36
CA PRO A 47 -3.73 7.72 9.73
C PRO A 47 -2.56 6.80 10.03
N ILE A 48 -1.75 6.54 9.03
CA ILE A 48 -0.55 5.73 9.17
C ILE A 48 0.56 6.34 8.32
N ASN A 49 1.74 6.44 8.90
CA ASN A 49 2.92 6.87 8.17
C ASN A 49 3.58 5.64 7.54
N ILE A 50 3.76 5.68 6.23
CA ILE A 50 4.40 4.60 5.48
C ILE A 50 5.80 5.04 5.10
N GLU A 51 6.79 4.27 5.52
CA GLU A 51 8.16 4.43 5.06
C GLU A 51 8.33 3.62 3.78
N ASN A 52 8.59 4.31 2.68
CA ASN A 52 8.75 3.70 1.36
C ASN A 52 10.23 3.60 1.03
N LYS A 53 10.61 2.56 0.31
CA LYS A 53 11.97 2.33 -0.11
C LYS A 53 12.00 1.81 -1.54
N LEU A 54 12.85 2.42 -2.37
CA LEU A 54 13.08 1.94 -3.73
C LEU A 54 13.94 0.68 -3.67
N ILE A 55 13.38 -0.45 -4.09
CA ILE A 55 14.04 -1.75 -3.99
C ILE A 55 14.77 -2.11 -5.26
N SER A 56 14.19 -1.81 -6.42
CA SER A 56 14.77 -2.18 -7.70
C SER A 56 14.39 -1.18 -8.78
N LEU A 57 15.29 -0.99 -9.74
CA LEU A 57 15.11 -0.10 -10.90
C LEU A 57 14.81 -0.86 -12.18
N ASN A 58 14.89 -2.18 -12.17
CA ASN A 58 14.85 -2.98 -13.38
C ASN A 58 14.03 -4.26 -13.23
N GLU A 59 12.89 -4.13 -12.58
CA GLU A 59 11.98 -5.27 -12.43
C GLU A 59 11.22 -5.55 -13.72
N THR A 60 10.95 -6.83 -13.96
CA THR A 60 10.06 -7.25 -15.03
C THR A 60 8.72 -7.65 -14.43
N VAL A 61 7.65 -7.05 -14.91
CA VAL A 61 6.29 -7.32 -14.42
C VAL A 61 5.47 -7.88 -15.57
N LYS A 62 4.85 -9.04 -15.32
CA LYS A 62 3.94 -9.65 -16.27
C LYS A 62 2.50 -9.43 -15.83
N ILE A 63 1.72 -8.79 -16.70
CA ILE A 63 0.30 -8.56 -16.46
C ILE A 63 -0.46 -9.10 -17.67
N LYS A 64 -1.24 -10.19 -17.45
CA LYS A 64 -1.91 -10.92 -18.53
C LYS A 64 -0.88 -11.35 -19.59
N ASN A 65 -1.03 -10.88 -20.82
CA ASN A 65 -0.14 -11.23 -21.93
C ASN A 65 0.96 -10.19 -22.15
N LYS A 66 1.03 -9.16 -21.31
CA LYS A 66 2.02 -8.08 -21.46
C LYS A 66 3.18 -8.29 -20.50
N ILE A 67 4.38 -8.07 -21.02
CA ILE A 67 5.62 -8.11 -20.24
C ILE A 67 6.17 -6.67 -20.21
N LEU A 68 6.25 -6.11 -19.00
CA LEU A 68 6.74 -4.75 -18.79
C LEU A 68 8.13 -4.83 -18.19
N LYS A 69 9.11 -4.24 -18.86
CA LYS A 69 10.51 -4.24 -18.42
C LYS A 69 10.90 -2.90 -17.82
N ASN A 70 11.98 -2.91 -17.05
CA ASN A 70 12.55 -1.72 -16.42
C ASN A 70 11.57 -1.03 -15.47
N CYS A 71 10.78 -1.81 -14.75
CA CYS A 71 9.86 -1.29 -13.75
C CYS A 71 10.58 -0.97 -12.45
N LEU A 72 10.13 0.07 -11.80
CA LEU A 72 10.56 0.40 -10.44
C LEU A 72 9.74 -0.42 -9.45
N LYS A 73 10.40 -0.99 -8.45
CA LYS A 73 9.73 -1.68 -7.34
C LYS A 73 9.96 -0.89 -6.06
N ILE A 74 8.87 -0.53 -5.41
CA ILE A 74 8.88 0.22 -4.16
C ILE A 74 8.17 -0.60 -3.10
N GLU A 75 8.81 -0.78 -1.95
CA GLU A 75 8.20 -1.40 -0.78
C GLU A 75 7.92 -0.34 0.27
N GLY A 76 6.74 -0.39 0.86
CA GLY A 76 6.32 0.49 1.93
C GLY A 76 5.95 -0.29 3.16
N PHE A 77 6.30 0.23 4.33
CA PHE A 77 5.96 -0.35 5.61
C PHE A 77 5.51 0.72 6.58
N GLY A 78 4.44 0.44 7.32
CA GLY A 78 3.95 1.31 8.37
C GLY A 78 3.33 0.53 9.51
N GLN A 79 3.23 1.18 10.65
CA GLN A 79 2.61 0.62 11.84
C GLN A 79 1.83 1.71 12.56
N THR A 80 0.65 1.35 13.03
CA THR A 80 -0.16 2.23 13.87
C THR A 80 -0.91 1.41 14.89
N SER A 81 -1.49 2.08 15.87
CA SER A 81 -2.31 1.43 16.87
C SER A 81 -3.48 2.31 17.23
N PHE A 82 -4.54 1.69 17.74
CA PHE A 82 -5.69 2.42 18.25
C PHE A 82 -6.34 1.65 19.39
N PHE A 83 -7.20 2.34 20.11
CA PHE A 83 -7.87 1.82 21.30
C PHE A 83 -9.39 1.93 21.12
N PRO A 84 -10.06 0.87 20.61
CA PRO A 84 -11.51 0.94 20.41
C PRO A 84 -12.31 0.83 21.71
N GLY A 85 -11.65 0.59 22.85
CA GLY A 85 -12.27 0.39 24.13
C GLY A 85 -12.41 -1.07 24.53
N ALA A 86 -12.83 -1.31 25.78
CA ALA A 86 -13.06 -2.67 26.26
C ALA A 86 -14.21 -3.33 25.49
N PRO A 87 -14.15 -4.65 25.25
CA PRO A 87 -13.12 -5.60 25.70
C PRO A 87 -11.90 -5.73 24.78
N LEU A 88 -11.86 -5.04 23.64
CA LEU A 88 -10.85 -5.26 22.61
C LEU A 88 -9.46 -4.73 22.99
N GLY A 89 -9.38 -3.67 23.80
CA GLY A 89 -8.10 -3.12 24.22
C GLY A 89 -7.35 -2.45 23.07
N LYS A 90 -6.03 -2.40 23.18
CA LYS A 90 -5.14 -1.83 22.17
C LYS A 90 -5.00 -2.77 20.98
N ILE A 91 -5.16 -2.26 19.79
CA ILE A 91 -4.99 -3.01 18.55
C ILE A 91 -3.85 -2.39 17.74
N ASP A 92 -2.87 -3.22 17.38
CA ASP A 92 -1.75 -2.82 16.52
C ASP A 92 -2.03 -3.27 15.09
N ILE A 93 -1.78 -2.38 14.13
CA ILE A 93 -1.97 -2.65 12.70
C ILE A 93 -0.66 -2.39 11.99
N LYS A 94 -0.22 -3.37 11.20
CA LYS A 94 0.93 -3.27 10.33
C LYS A 94 0.46 -3.26 8.89
N VAL A 95 1.00 -2.34 8.09
CA VAL A 95 0.71 -2.24 6.66
C VAL A 95 2.00 -2.50 5.90
N LYS A 96 1.93 -3.40 4.94
CA LYS A 96 2.99 -3.65 3.98
C LYS A 96 2.41 -3.48 2.59
N LYS A 97 3.06 -2.67 1.76
CA LYS A 97 2.64 -2.51 0.37
C LYS A 97 3.83 -2.62 -0.57
N THR A 98 3.58 -3.14 -1.75
CA THR A 98 4.56 -3.22 -2.81
C THR A 98 3.94 -2.63 -4.07
N GLU A 99 4.66 -1.69 -4.68
CA GLU A 99 4.19 -1.01 -5.88
C GLU A 99 5.21 -1.17 -7.00
N TRP A 100 4.71 -1.39 -8.22
CA TRP A 100 5.53 -1.45 -9.43
C TRP A 100 5.09 -0.36 -10.39
N TYR A 101 6.05 0.42 -10.85
CA TYR A 101 5.85 1.53 -11.79
C TYR A 101 6.58 1.23 -13.08
N ALA A 102 5.87 1.27 -14.20
CA ALA A 102 6.47 1.07 -15.54
C ALA A 102 6.74 2.42 -16.20
N PRO A 103 7.86 2.54 -16.96
CA PRO A 103 8.15 3.76 -17.68
C PRO A 103 7.01 4.17 -18.62
N GLY A 104 6.59 5.42 -18.54
CA GLY A 104 5.52 5.96 -19.38
C GLY A 104 4.11 5.53 -19.02
N LEU A 105 3.93 4.58 -18.10
CA LEU A 105 2.60 4.06 -17.73
C LEU A 105 2.20 4.38 -16.29
N GLY A 106 3.18 4.61 -15.40
CA GLY A 106 2.91 4.83 -13.99
C GLY A 106 2.72 3.54 -13.21
N LEU A 107 1.86 3.55 -12.22
CA LEU A 107 1.59 2.40 -11.36
C LEU A 107 0.89 1.29 -12.14
N VAL A 108 1.54 0.13 -12.27
CA VAL A 108 1.01 -1.01 -13.03
C VAL A 108 0.57 -2.16 -12.13
N LYS A 109 1.13 -2.26 -10.93
CA LYS A 109 0.78 -3.33 -10.00
C LYS A 109 0.96 -2.85 -8.57
N LEU A 110 0.04 -3.22 -7.70
CA LEU A 110 0.06 -2.93 -6.27
C LEU A 110 -0.35 -4.17 -5.50
N ILE A 111 0.43 -4.50 -4.48
CA ILE A 111 0.05 -5.49 -3.46
C ILE A 111 0.01 -4.78 -2.13
N ARG A 112 -1.06 -4.98 -1.37
CA ARG A 112 -1.20 -4.39 -0.04
C ARG A 112 -1.70 -5.43 0.96
N GLU A 113 -1.01 -5.49 2.10
CA GLU A 113 -1.38 -6.32 3.22
C GLU A 113 -1.55 -5.44 4.46
N GLU A 114 -2.64 -5.62 5.18
CA GLU A 114 -2.87 -5.00 6.47
C GLU A 114 -3.11 -6.11 7.50
N ILE A 115 -2.26 -6.17 8.50
CA ILE A 115 -2.27 -7.23 9.51
C ILE A 115 -2.53 -6.60 10.87
N SER A 116 -3.58 -7.08 11.55
CA SER A 116 -3.86 -6.67 12.91
C SER A 116 -3.55 -7.79 13.89
N ASP A 117 -3.32 -7.43 15.15
CA ASP A 117 -3.16 -8.39 16.24
C ASP A 117 -4.51 -8.76 16.88
N SER A 118 -5.61 -8.30 16.30
CA SER A 118 -6.97 -8.59 16.76
C SER A 118 -7.62 -9.67 15.92
N GLU A 119 -8.15 -10.71 16.55
CA GLU A 119 -8.93 -11.74 15.88
C GLU A 119 -10.22 -11.17 15.28
N THR A 120 -10.75 -10.13 15.89
CA THR A 120 -12.00 -9.49 15.44
C THR A 120 -11.80 -8.69 14.15
N MET A 121 -10.64 -8.03 13.98
CA MET A 121 -10.31 -7.29 12.77
C MET A 121 -9.78 -8.18 11.65
N GLY A 122 -8.97 -9.17 12.03
CA GLY A 122 -8.31 -10.03 11.05
C GLY A 122 -7.28 -9.30 10.19
N ASN A 123 -7.13 -9.77 8.97
CA ASN A 123 -6.15 -9.28 8.02
C ASN A 123 -6.80 -9.00 6.68
N ILE A 124 -6.22 -8.08 5.94
CA ILE A 124 -6.61 -7.78 4.55
C ILE A 124 -5.41 -8.01 3.64
N TYR A 125 -5.67 -8.67 2.53
CA TYR A 125 -4.73 -8.78 1.41
C TYR A 125 -5.46 -8.46 0.14
N TYR A 126 -4.89 -7.57 -0.68
CA TYR A 126 -5.41 -7.37 -2.03
C TYR A 126 -4.31 -7.02 -3.02
N GLU A 127 -4.60 -7.32 -4.27
CA GLU A 127 -3.73 -7.06 -5.40
C GLU A 127 -4.53 -6.31 -6.46
N LYS A 128 -3.93 -5.25 -6.99
CA LYS A 128 -4.49 -4.49 -8.12
C LYS A 128 -3.48 -4.46 -9.24
N VAL A 129 -3.96 -4.65 -10.45
CA VAL A 129 -3.14 -4.53 -11.66
C VAL A 129 -3.78 -3.54 -12.61
N MET A 130 -2.94 -2.91 -13.43
CA MET A 130 -3.41 -1.99 -14.47
C MET A 130 -4.21 -2.75 -15.52
N ASN A 131 -5.27 -2.12 -16.02
CA ASN A 131 -6.07 -2.67 -17.09
C ASN A 131 -5.58 -2.14 -18.45
N PHE A 132 -5.32 -3.06 -19.38
CA PHE A 132 -4.80 -2.74 -20.71
C PHE A 132 -5.84 -2.99 -21.83
N ASP A 133 -7.10 -2.98 -21.53
CA ASP A 133 -8.15 -3.18 -22.54
C ASP A 133 -8.25 -2.05 -23.55
#